data_97a2ef5ca1baee5d2699ba0f44b76553
#
_entry.id   97a2ef5ca1baee5d2699ba0f44b76553
#
_cell.length_a   1.000
_cell.length_b   1.000
_cell.length_c   1.000
_cell.angle_alpha   90.00
_cell.angle_beta   90.00
_cell.angle_gamma   90.00
#
_symmetry.space_group_name_H-M   'P 1'
#
loop_
_entity.id
_entity.type
_entity.pdbx_description
1 polymer ?
#
loop_
_entity_poly.entity_id
_entity_poly.type
_entity_poly.pdbx_seq_one_letter_code
_entity_poly.pdbx_strand_id
1 'polypeptide(L)'
;IGSGLVGSEMCIRDRFIPVMFSYIHEDEKKHPAMIIAPGGAYRETSPSEAHLPAMEFYQAGYNVFVLEYTVNQLDEAPLKLQPLNDISRTIRMIRSRAEEYHIRPDQVAVCGFSAGAHLCGSLCVHNKDVKDPEETYQNISNCPDAAILAYPVISSGEYAHRDSFVALFGKNPTEKELDYMSLEKHVTEDTPPCFLWQTVTDQTVPVQNSYLFAQACAKAGVPFAQHVFSEGIHGLSVATEEWLEQNIGQEEGKRYTQEQVQLLAEAIKAGETLFPKEKGEELLVKFGIGRKKPARWTEKQKEEIRKTLKEVQSWTYLAEEWLKKWSHGDGKSGFFSVPVGSSKK
;
A
#
# COMPACT_ATOMS: atom_id res chain seq x y z
N ILE A 1 21.86 3.92 5.25
CA ILE A 1 20.41 4.24 5.15
C ILE A 1 20.28 5.75 5.27
N GLY A 2 20.11 6.40 4.12
CA GLY A 2 19.91 7.85 4.06
C GLY A 2 18.44 8.18 4.35
N SER A 3 18.10 8.50 5.60
CA SER A 3 16.80 9.13 5.92
C SER A 3 16.86 10.59 5.50
N GLY A 4 16.35 10.90 4.31
CA GLY A 4 16.12 12.27 3.88
C GLY A 4 14.92 12.85 4.61
N LEU A 5 15.11 13.40 5.80
CA LEU A 5 14.15 14.28 6.45
C LEU A 5 14.11 15.61 5.66
N VAL A 6 13.12 15.76 4.79
CA VAL A 6 12.75 17.04 4.23
C VAL A 6 11.49 17.53 4.92
N GLY A 7 11.65 18.29 5.97
CA GLY A 7 10.55 18.96 6.65
C GLY A 7 11.01 19.60 7.94
N SER A 8 10.87 20.90 8.03
CA SER A 8 11.14 21.68 9.25
C SER A 8 10.24 21.20 10.40
N GLU A 9 10.68 21.38 11.65
CA GLU A 9 9.94 21.08 12.90
C GLU A 9 8.48 21.57 12.92
N MET A 10 8.13 22.53 12.05
CA MET A 10 6.80 23.09 11.93
C MET A 10 5.77 22.11 11.32
N CYS A 11 6.19 21.11 10.56
CA CYS A 11 5.32 20.15 9.88
C CYS A 11 4.82 19.02 10.79
N ILE A 12 5.54 18.71 11.87
CA ILE A 12 5.13 17.70 12.87
C ILE A 12 3.89 18.15 13.65
N ARG A 13 3.65 19.46 13.72
CA ARG A 13 2.57 20.06 14.53
C ARG A 13 1.17 19.89 13.93
N ASP A 14 1.05 19.73 12.62
CA ASP A 14 -0.24 19.88 11.95
C ASP A 14 -0.74 18.66 11.20
N ARG A 15 0.13 17.73 10.75
CA ARG A 15 -0.24 16.48 10.05
C ARG A 15 0.90 15.48 10.07
N PHE A 16 0.56 14.20 10.01
CA PHE A 16 1.52 13.13 9.77
C PHE A 16 2.01 13.20 8.31
N ILE A 17 3.25 13.66 8.12
CA ILE A 17 3.86 13.83 6.80
C ILE A 17 4.19 12.45 6.22
N PRO A 18 3.96 12.22 4.93
CA PRO A 18 4.41 10.99 4.28
C PRO A 18 5.93 10.87 4.36
N VAL A 19 6.41 9.66 4.63
CA VAL A 19 7.83 9.32 4.72
C VAL A 19 8.11 8.16 3.77
N MET A 20 9.28 8.16 3.15
CA MET A 20 9.73 7.08 2.29
C MET A 20 11.04 6.51 2.81
N PHE A 21 11.09 5.20 3.00
CA PHE A 21 12.31 4.45 3.28
C PHE A 21 12.77 3.77 2.00
N SER A 22 14.06 3.80 1.70
CA SER A 22 14.61 3.21 0.49
C SER A 22 15.62 2.11 0.81
N TYR A 23 15.55 1.04 0.04
CA TYR A 23 16.48 -0.09 0.02
C TYR A 23 17.09 -0.14 -1.36
N ILE A 24 18.32 0.32 -1.50
CA ILE A 24 19.01 0.50 -2.78
C ILE A 24 20.20 -0.44 -2.86
N HIS A 25 20.37 -1.16 -3.98
CA HIS A 25 21.54 -1.98 -4.23
C HIS A 25 22.77 -1.10 -4.39
N GLU A 26 23.87 -1.48 -3.78
CA GLU A 26 25.16 -0.75 -3.82
C GLU A 26 25.99 -1.11 -5.06
N ASP A 27 25.38 -1.70 -6.08
CA ASP A 27 26.04 -1.95 -7.35
C ASP A 27 25.77 -0.82 -8.36
N GLU A 28 26.52 -0.82 -9.48
CA GLU A 28 26.39 0.21 -10.52
C GLU A 28 25.25 -0.08 -11.52
N LYS A 29 24.44 -1.13 -11.29
CA LYS A 29 23.38 -1.54 -12.21
C LYS A 29 22.11 -0.76 -11.96
N LYS A 30 21.33 -0.56 -13.03
CA LYS A 30 19.96 -0.07 -12.90
C LYS A 30 19.00 -1.22 -12.62
N HIS A 31 18.26 -1.10 -11.54
CA HIS A 31 17.26 -2.08 -11.07
C HIS A 31 15.83 -1.62 -11.43
N PRO A 32 14.85 -2.54 -11.53
CA PRO A 32 13.46 -2.15 -11.45
C PRO A 32 13.16 -1.58 -10.07
N ALA A 33 12.14 -0.75 -9.96
CA ALA A 33 11.71 -0.17 -8.69
C ALA A 33 10.41 -0.81 -8.20
N MET A 34 10.31 -1.04 -6.88
CA MET A 34 9.10 -1.46 -6.22
C MET A 34 8.72 -0.46 -5.12
N ILE A 35 7.51 0.10 -5.18
CA ILE A 35 6.97 0.95 -4.11
C ILE A 35 6.02 0.11 -3.28
N ILE A 36 6.29 -0.01 -1.98
CA ILE A 36 5.45 -0.73 -1.02
C ILE A 36 4.54 0.28 -0.32
N ALA A 37 3.24 0.02 -0.34
CA ALA A 37 2.24 0.76 0.44
C ALA A 37 1.60 -0.18 1.49
N PRO A 38 1.99 -0.09 2.77
CA PRO A 38 1.43 -0.92 3.83
C PRO A 38 -0.06 -0.67 4.05
N GLY A 39 -0.79 -1.64 4.59
CA GLY A 39 -2.17 -1.49 5.04
C GLY A 39 -2.29 -0.77 6.37
N GLY A 40 -3.50 -0.82 6.96
CA GLY A 40 -3.82 -0.19 8.25
C GLY A 40 -5.05 0.70 8.19
N ALA A 41 -5.99 0.41 7.27
CA ALA A 41 -7.28 1.09 7.14
C ALA A 41 -7.20 2.61 6.95
N TYR A 42 -6.10 3.15 6.42
CA TYR A 42 -5.79 4.58 6.37
C TYR A 42 -5.68 5.27 7.74
N ARG A 43 -5.64 4.48 8.82
CA ARG A 43 -5.48 4.99 10.19
C ARG A 43 -4.06 4.87 10.70
N GLU A 44 -3.33 3.91 10.17
CA GLU A 44 -1.92 3.64 10.44
C GLU A 44 -1.28 2.99 9.22
N THR A 45 0.03 2.80 9.25
CA THR A 45 0.79 1.95 8.34
C THR A 45 1.28 0.73 9.13
N SER A 46 0.94 -0.48 8.63
CA SER A 46 1.28 -1.74 9.31
C SER A 46 2.77 -2.06 9.14
N PRO A 47 3.58 -2.13 10.22
CA PRO A 47 5.01 -2.44 10.10
C PRO A 47 5.28 -3.83 9.48
N SER A 48 4.38 -4.80 9.68
CA SER A 48 4.51 -6.15 9.11
C SER A 48 4.32 -6.19 7.58
N GLU A 49 3.81 -5.13 7.00
CA GLU A 49 3.57 -4.96 5.56
C GLU A 49 4.54 -3.94 4.95
N ALA A 50 5.56 -3.53 5.70
CA ALA A 50 6.61 -2.59 5.31
C ALA A 50 7.93 -3.32 5.00
N HIS A 51 8.71 -3.60 6.04
CA HIS A 51 10.06 -4.15 5.94
C HIS A 51 10.09 -5.56 5.33
N LEU A 52 9.24 -6.48 5.79
CA LEU A 52 9.30 -7.87 5.33
C LEU A 52 9.06 -7.99 3.81
N PRO A 53 7.97 -7.44 3.22
CA PRO A 53 7.82 -7.48 1.77
C PRO A 53 8.88 -6.63 1.04
N ALA A 54 9.43 -5.58 1.66
CA ALA A 54 10.52 -4.84 1.06
C ALA A 54 11.77 -5.72 0.88
N MET A 55 12.09 -6.56 1.86
CA MET A 55 13.21 -7.49 1.77
C MET A 55 13.00 -8.59 0.73
N GLU A 56 11.78 -9.10 0.56
CA GLU A 56 11.45 -10.07 -0.49
C GLU A 56 11.77 -9.48 -1.88
N PHE A 57 11.24 -8.30 -2.20
CA PHE A 57 11.51 -7.66 -3.49
C PHE A 57 12.95 -7.17 -3.64
N TYR A 58 13.60 -6.74 -2.56
CA TYR A 58 15.02 -6.40 -2.61
C TYR A 58 15.87 -7.62 -2.98
N GLN A 59 15.63 -8.78 -2.37
CA GLN A 59 16.31 -10.03 -2.72
C GLN A 59 16.00 -10.50 -4.15
N ALA A 60 14.81 -10.16 -4.66
CA ALA A 60 14.44 -10.41 -6.06
C ALA A 60 15.09 -9.44 -7.06
N GLY A 61 15.90 -8.48 -6.58
CA GLY A 61 16.69 -7.56 -7.42
C GLY A 61 16.02 -6.22 -7.72
N TYR A 62 15.00 -5.83 -6.96
CA TYR A 62 14.38 -4.51 -7.05
C TYR A 62 15.07 -3.50 -6.12
N ASN A 63 15.17 -2.24 -6.52
CA ASN A 63 15.34 -1.16 -5.57
C ASN A 63 13.97 -0.83 -4.99
N VAL A 64 13.85 -0.87 -3.65
CA VAL A 64 12.55 -0.85 -2.97
C VAL A 64 12.37 0.43 -2.19
N PHE A 65 11.15 0.96 -2.24
CA PHE A 65 10.74 2.18 -1.56
C PHE A 65 9.47 1.89 -0.76
N VAL A 66 9.56 1.97 0.57
CA VAL A 66 8.40 1.82 1.44
C VAL A 66 7.79 3.20 1.67
N LEU A 67 6.56 3.40 1.24
CA LEU A 67 5.83 4.64 1.44
C LEU A 67 4.93 4.54 2.66
N GLU A 68 5.25 5.26 3.70
CA GLU A 68 4.32 5.56 4.77
C GLU A 68 3.53 6.82 4.41
N TYR A 69 2.41 6.62 3.74
CA TYR A 69 1.53 7.69 3.28
C TYR A 69 0.78 8.37 4.43
N THR A 70 0.15 9.51 4.18
CA THR A 70 -0.66 10.23 5.17
C THR A 70 -1.80 9.36 5.68
N VAL A 71 -1.92 9.25 6.99
CA VAL A 71 -2.93 8.42 7.69
C VAL A 71 -3.69 9.22 8.74
N ASN A 72 -4.93 8.82 9.03
CA ASN A 72 -5.80 9.44 10.02
C ASN A 72 -5.67 8.77 11.39
N GLN A 73 -4.53 8.94 12.03
CA GLN A 73 -4.22 8.23 13.28
C GLN A 73 -5.10 8.65 14.45
N LEU A 74 -5.52 9.89 14.51
CA LEU A 74 -6.24 10.45 15.65
C LEU A 74 -7.72 10.74 15.34
N ASP A 75 -8.18 10.35 14.16
CA ASP A 75 -9.59 10.45 13.74
C ASP A 75 -10.16 11.90 13.74
N GLU A 76 -9.29 12.91 13.52
CA GLU A 76 -9.67 14.31 13.64
C GLU A 76 -10.28 14.87 12.36
N ALA A 77 -9.68 14.61 11.23
CA ALA A 77 -10.15 15.12 9.95
C ALA A 77 -10.03 14.08 8.83
N PRO A 78 -11.03 13.99 7.95
CA PRO A 78 -10.98 13.12 6.79
C PRO A 78 -9.78 13.42 5.90
N LEU A 79 -9.08 12.37 5.46
CA LEU A 79 -7.89 12.49 4.62
C LEU A 79 -8.21 12.95 3.20
N LYS A 80 -9.44 12.67 2.73
CA LYS A 80 -9.86 12.88 1.35
C LYS A 80 -8.91 12.15 0.39
N LEU A 81 -8.37 12.85 -0.59
CA LEU A 81 -7.46 12.31 -1.60
C LEU A 81 -5.98 12.46 -1.23
N GLN A 82 -5.65 12.86 0.00
CA GLN A 82 -4.26 13.11 0.38
C GLN A 82 -3.36 11.87 0.19
N PRO A 83 -3.75 10.65 0.61
CA PRO A 83 -2.92 9.46 0.36
C PRO A 83 -2.68 9.20 -1.14
N LEU A 84 -3.68 9.45 -1.99
CA LEU A 84 -3.55 9.31 -3.44
C LEU A 84 -2.55 10.34 -4.01
N ASN A 85 -2.55 11.56 -3.50
CA ASN A 85 -1.55 12.57 -3.87
C ASN A 85 -0.15 12.15 -3.42
N ASP A 86 -0.01 11.53 -2.24
CA ASP A 86 1.27 11.10 -1.69
C ASP A 86 1.91 10.02 -2.58
N ILE A 87 1.18 8.97 -2.94
CA ILE A 87 1.71 7.91 -3.80
C ILE A 87 1.97 8.41 -5.23
N SER A 88 1.12 9.30 -5.75
CA SER A 88 1.32 9.95 -7.04
C SER A 88 2.63 10.75 -7.07
N ARG A 89 2.87 11.58 -6.04
CA ARG A 89 4.13 12.33 -5.89
C ARG A 89 5.32 11.39 -5.72
N THR A 90 5.18 10.30 -4.98
CA THR A 90 6.25 9.32 -4.75
C THR A 90 6.75 8.71 -6.06
N ILE A 91 5.86 8.25 -6.95
CA ILE A 91 6.26 7.71 -8.26
C ILE A 91 6.97 8.78 -9.09
N ARG A 92 6.43 9.99 -9.16
CA ARG A 92 7.03 11.10 -9.93
C ARG A 92 8.43 11.44 -9.41
N MET A 93 8.59 11.51 -8.09
CA MET A 93 9.86 11.79 -7.43
C MET A 93 10.89 10.69 -7.71
N ILE A 94 10.52 9.42 -7.59
CA ILE A 94 11.40 8.28 -7.86
C ILE A 94 11.83 8.29 -9.32
N ARG A 95 10.92 8.51 -10.27
CA ARG A 95 11.24 8.61 -11.69
C ARG A 95 12.13 9.81 -12.02
N SER A 96 11.92 10.95 -11.38
CA SER A 96 12.76 12.14 -11.58
C SER A 96 14.19 11.97 -11.10
N ARG A 97 14.40 11.06 -10.13
CA ARG A 97 15.69 10.74 -9.53
C ARG A 97 16.20 9.36 -9.93
N ALA A 98 15.84 8.88 -11.13
CA ALA A 98 16.17 7.53 -11.57
C ALA A 98 17.67 7.22 -11.56
N GLU A 99 18.52 8.21 -11.91
CA GLU A 99 19.98 8.07 -11.86
C GLU A 99 20.47 7.96 -10.40
N GLU A 100 19.98 8.81 -9.50
CA GLU A 100 20.34 8.82 -8.08
C GLU A 100 19.96 7.50 -7.38
N TYR A 101 18.81 6.95 -7.73
CA TYR A 101 18.29 5.71 -7.15
C TYR A 101 18.70 4.45 -7.93
N HIS A 102 19.53 4.56 -8.95
CA HIS A 102 19.96 3.46 -9.81
C HIS A 102 18.78 2.61 -10.30
N ILE A 103 17.68 3.26 -10.77
CA ILE A 103 16.50 2.55 -11.26
C ILE A 103 16.26 2.75 -12.76
N ARG A 104 15.47 1.85 -13.32
CA ARG A 104 14.88 1.99 -14.65
C ARG A 104 13.54 2.72 -14.50
N PRO A 105 13.40 3.97 -14.99
CA PRO A 105 12.18 4.77 -14.76
C PRO A 105 10.93 4.25 -15.47
N ASP A 106 11.08 3.33 -16.41
CA ASP A 106 10.05 2.59 -17.14
C ASP A 106 9.71 1.22 -16.53
N GLN A 107 10.25 0.93 -15.33
CA GLN A 107 10.03 -0.30 -14.58
C GLN A 107 9.76 0.00 -13.11
N VAL A 108 8.72 0.78 -12.85
CA VAL A 108 8.30 1.19 -11.50
C VAL A 108 6.96 0.53 -11.18
N ALA A 109 7.00 -0.51 -10.35
CA ALA A 109 5.83 -1.21 -9.87
C ALA A 109 5.40 -0.73 -8.48
N VAL A 110 4.13 -0.95 -8.14
CA VAL A 110 3.60 -0.71 -6.79
C VAL A 110 3.10 -2.03 -6.19
N CYS A 111 3.30 -2.23 -4.90
CA CYS A 111 2.75 -3.35 -4.14
C CYS A 111 2.04 -2.80 -2.90
N GLY A 112 0.74 -3.00 -2.82
CA GLY A 112 -0.05 -2.53 -1.70
C GLY A 112 -0.72 -3.67 -0.95
N PHE A 113 -0.96 -3.45 0.33
CA PHE A 113 -1.59 -4.41 1.25
C PHE A 113 -2.85 -3.81 1.85
N SER A 114 -4.00 -4.51 1.81
CA SER A 114 -5.25 -4.05 2.43
C SER A 114 -5.65 -2.64 1.96
N ALA A 115 -5.70 -1.65 2.85
CA ALA A 115 -5.92 -0.23 2.51
C ALA A 115 -4.77 0.34 1.63
N GLY A 116 -3.53 -0.13 1.80
CA GLY A 116 -2.43 0.21 0.90
C GLY A 116 -2.61 -0.35 -0.51
N ALA A 117 -3.25 -1.53 -0.64
CA ALA A 117 -3.65 -2.05 -1.94
C ALA A 117 -4.77 -1.22 -2.58
N HIS A 118 -5.71 -0.72 -1.77
CA HIS A 118 -6.69 0.26 -2.23
C HIS A 118 -6.01 1.54 -2.73
N LEU A 119 -5.00 2.02 -2.02
CA LEU A 119 -4.21 3.18 -2.44
C LEU A 119 -3.49 2.95 -3.77
N CYS A 120 -2.80 1.81 -3.92
CA CYS A 120 -2.15 1.43 -5.17
C CYS A 120 -3.17 1.28 -6.32
N GLY A 121 -4.28 0.60 -6.07
CA GLY A 121 -5.38 0.45 -7.02
C GLY A 121 -6.02 1.80 -7.39
N SER A 122 -6.20 2.70 -6.42
CA SER A 122 -6.70 4.06 -6.69
C SER A 122 -5.78 4.81 -7.66
N LEU A 123 -4.47 4.69 -7.49
CA LEU A 123 -3.54 5.29 -8.44
C LEU A 123 -3.61 4.64 -9.82
N CYS A 124 -3.81 3.32 -9.90
CA CYS A 124 -3.97 2.63 -11.18
C CYS A 124 -5.16 3.15 -11.99
N VAL A 125 -6.29 3.45 -11.34
CA VAL A 125 -7.52 3.86 -12.02
C VAL A 125 -7.70 5.37 -12.12
N HIS A 126 -7.06 6.16 -11.25
CA HIS A 126 -7.21 7.61 -11.17
C HIS A 126 -5.91 8.40 -11.46
N ASN A 127 -4.87 7.76 -12.01
CA ASN A 127 -3.59 8.43 -12.25
C ASN A 127 -3.74 9.73 -13.08
N LYS A 128 -4.66 9.77 -14.04
CA LYS A 128 -4.93 10.94 -14.89
C LYS A 128 -5.61 12.10 -14.16
N ASP A 129 -6.29 11.82 -13.04
CA ASP A 129 -7.02 12.82 -12.26
C ASP A 129 -6.09 13.58 -11.31
N VAL A 130 -4.95 12.98 -10.96
CA VAL A 130 -4.01 13.52 -9.97
C VAL A 130 -2.95 14.39 -10.64
N LYS A 131 -3.11 15.70 -10.48
CA LYS A 131 -2.11 16.70 -10.91
C LYS A 131 -1.19 17.03 -9.76
N ASP A 132 0.11 17.11 -10.06
CA ASP A 132 1.08 17.55 -9.07
C ASP A 132 1.12 19.08 -9.02
N PRO A 133 1.08 19.72 -7.83
CA PRO A 133 1.18 21.17 -7.70
C PRO A 133 2.57 21.71 -8.06
N GLU A 134 3.63 20.88 -7.94
CA GLU A 134 5.02 21.26 -8.26
C GLU A 134 5.30 21.11 -9.74
N GLU A 135 5.70 22.17 -10.39
CA GLU A 135 5.99 22.21 -11.83
C GLU A 135 7.00 21.13 -12.26
N THR A 136 8.02 20.88 -11.43
CA THR A 136 9.06 19.87 -11.66
C THR A 136 8.48 18.47 -11.89
N TYR A 137 7.35 18.13 -11.28
CA TYR A 137 6.74 16.81 -11.34
C TYR A 137 5.57 16.69 -12.32
N GLN A 138 5.02 17.81 -12.82
CA GLN A 138 3.78 17.80 -13.62
C GLN A 138 3.89 16.96 -14.90
N ASN A 139 5.06 16.95 -15.54
CA ASN A 139 5.28 16.22 -16.79
C ASN A 139 5.82 14.80 -16.60
N ILE A 140 5.97 14.33 -15.36
CA ILE A 140 6.43 12.98 -15.05
C ILE A 140 5.20 12.11 -14.80
N SER A 141 5.13 10.95 -15.45
CA SER A 141 4.04 10.00 -15.26
C SER A 141 3.97 9.51 -13.81
N ASN A 142 2.76 9.48 -13.24
CA ASN A 142 2.46 8.84 -11.96
C ASN A 142 1.78 7.47 -12.12
N CYS A 143 1.54 7.03 -13.37
CA CYS A 143 0.99 5.70 -13.63
C CYS A 143 2.07 4.64 -13.35
N PRO A 144 1.86 3.66 -12.47
CA PRO A 144 2.80 2.57 -12.29
C PRO A 144 2.83 1.67 -13.53
N ASP A 145 3.94 0.97 -13.75
CA ASP A 145 4.09 0.06 -14.88
C ASP A 145 3.44 -1.31 -14.60
N ALA A 146 3.28 -1.66 -13.32
CA ALA A 146 2.50 -2.81 -12.83
C ALA A 146 2.06 -2.59 -11.37
N ALA A 147 1.02 -3.29 -10.93
CA ALA A 147 0.56 -3.25 -9.56
C ALA A 147 0.33 -4.63 -8.96
N ILE A 148 0.74 -4.81 -7.71
CA ILE A 148 0.39 -5.97 -6.87
C ILE A 148 -0.58 -5.49 -5.80
N LEU A 149 -1.75 -6.11 -5.74
CA LEU A 149 -2.83 -5.78 -4.82
C LEU A 149 -3.09 -6.98 -3.89
N ALA A 150 -2.55 -6.93 -2.69
CA ALA A 150 -2.63 -7.98 -1.69
C ALA A 150 -3.86 -7.78 -0.80
N TYR A 151 -4.77 -8.76 -0.76
CA TYR A 151 -6.05 -8.71 0.00
C TYR A 151 -6.71 -7.33 0.00
N PRO A 152 -6.97 -6.78 -1.20
CA PRO A 152 -7.24 -5.37 -1.37
C PRO A 152 -8.62 -4.96 -0.88
N VAL A 153 -8.72 -3.81 -0.22
CA VAL A 153 -9.96 -3.05 -0.19
C VAL A 153 -10.20 -2.52 -1.60
N ILE A 154 -11.41 -2.67 -2.13
CA ILE A 154 -11.74 -2.26 -3.51
C ILE A 154 -13.07 -1.50 -3.54
N SER A 155 -14.16 -2.15 -3.12
CA SER A 155 -15.51 -1.62 -3.26
C SER A 155 -15.95 -0.82 -2.02
N SER A 156 -16.65 0.26 -2.26
CA SER A 156 -17.37 1.02 -1.22
C SER A 156 -18.81 0.49 -1.00
N GLY A 157 -19.23 -0.54 -1.75
CA GLY A 157 -20.58 -1.10 -1.74
C GLY A 157 -20.83 -2.11 -0.62
N GLU A 158 -21.47 -3.23 -0.97
CA GLU A 158 -21.87 -4.29 -0.04
C GLU A 158 -20.68 -4.89 0.71
N TYR A 159 -19.55 -5.09 0.02
CA TYR A 159 -18.33 -5.72 0.56
C TYR A 159 -17.31 -4.70 1.08
N ALA A 160 -17.75 -3.48 1.37
CA ALA A 160 -16.86 -2.42 1.79
C ALA A 160 -16.20 -2.70 3.15
N HIS A 161 -14.90 -2.46 3.23
CA HIS A 161 -14.23 -2.27 4.51
C HIS A 161 -14.50 -0.84 5.00
N ARG A 162 -15.59 -0.65 5.75
CA ARG A 162 -16.14 0.67 6.13
C ARG A 162 -15.14 1.60 6.80
N ASP A 163 -14.28 1.07 7.67
CA ASP A 163 -13.30 1.87 8.42
C ASP A 163 -12.33 2.62 7.50
N SER A 164 -11.91 2.01 6.39
CA SER A 164 -11.06 2.68 5.40
C SER A 164 -11.75 3.90 4.80
N PHE A 165 -13.02 3.80 4.45
CA PHE A 165 -13.79 4.92 3.88
C PHE A 165 -14.10 6.00 4.93
N VAL A 166 -14.29 5.61 6.19
CA VAL A 166 -14.44 6.57 7.30
C VAL A 166 -13.15 7.36 7.52
N ALA A 167 -11.99 6.73 7.44
CA ALA A 167 -10.71 7.43 7.54
C ALA A 167 -10.49 8.42 6.39
N LEU A 168 -10.90 8.05 5.17
CA LEU A 168 -10.80 8.89 3.98
C LEU A 168 -11.80 10.06 4.01
N PHE A 169 -13.08 9.80 4.31
CA PHE A 169 -14.17 10.75 4.07
C PHE A 169 -14.97 11.14 5.31
N GLY A 170 -14.66 10.58 6.49
CA GLY A 170 -15.41 10.80 7.70
C GLY A 170 -16.63 9.88 7.82
N LYS A 171 -17.43 10.10 8.87
CA LYS A 171 -18.58 9.23 9.20
C LYS A 171 -19.75 9.34 8.21
N ASN A 172 -19.83 10.42 7.47
CA ASN A 172 -20.92 10.72 6.54
C ASN A 172 -20.36 11.04 5.14
N PRO A 173 -19.74 10.08 4.45
CA PRO A 173 -19.23 10.28 3.09
C PRO A 173 -20.40 10.54 2.13
N THR A 174 -20.18 11.36 1.12
CA THR A 174 -21.14 11.51 0.04
C THR A 174 -21.12 10.29 -0.88
N GLU A 175 -22.23 10.03 -1.56
CA GLU A 175 -22.32 8.98 -2.57
C GLU A 175 -21.25 9.14 -3.66
N LYS A 176 -20.98 10.37 -4.08
CA LYS A 176 -19.93 10.68 -5.07
C LYS A 176 -18.52 10.31 -4.58
N GLU A 177 -18.21 10.56 -3.32
CA GLU A 177 -16.91 10.18 -2.73
C GLU A 177 -16.78 8.66 -2.66
N LEU A 178 -17.83 7.96 -2.26
CA LEU A 178 -17.85 6.51 -2.22
C LEU A 178 -17.76 5.90 -3.62
N ASP A 179 -18.49 6.44 -4.59
CA ASP A 179 -18.44 5.98 -5.97
C ASP A 179 -17.04 6.15 -6.58
N TYR A 180 -16.43 7.33 -6.41
CA TYR A 180 -15.09 7.62 -6.91
C TYR A 180 -14.03 6.66 -6.35
N MET A 181 -14.16 6.22 -5.10
CA MET A 181 -13.24 5.28 -4.46
C MET A 181 -13.72 3.82 -4.50
N SER A 182 -14.73 3.49 -5.29
CA SER A 182 -15.15 2.12 -5.62
C SER A 182 -14.43 1.68 -6.88
N LEU A 183 -13.21 1.17 -6.70
CA LEU A 183 -12.20 1.06 -7.78
C LEU A 183 -12.63 0.20 -8.96
N GLU A 184 -13.44 -0.83 -8.70
CA GLU A 184 -14.01 -1.71 -9.72
C GLU A 184 -14.84 -0.98 -10.78
N LYS A 185 -15.33 0.21 -10.45
CA LYS A 185 -16.13 1.05 -11.37
C LYS A 185 -15.28 1.90 -12.31
N HIS A 186 -13.99 2.06 -12.00
CA HIS A 186 -13.09 3.00 -12.66
C HIS A 186 -11.97 2.32 -13.47
N VAL A 187 -11.96 1.00 -13.54
CA VAL A 187 -11.02 0.26 -14.39
C VAL A 187 -11.32 0.54 -15.86
N THR A 188 -10.30 0.95 -16.60
CA THR A 188 -10.35 1.22 -18.04
C THR A 188 -9.23 0.49 -18.77
N GLU A 189 -9.18 0.53 -20.08
CA GLU A 189 -8.09 -0.03 -20.90
C GLU A 189 -6.71 0.59 -20.59
N ASP A 190 -6.69 1.79 -20.00
CA ASP A 190 -5.47 2.49 -19.58
C ASP A 190 -4.97 2.07 -18.18
N THR A 191 -5.73 1.24 -17.47
CA THR A 191 -5.31 0.72 -16.15
C THR A 191 -4.10 -0.20 -16.34
N PRO A 192 -3.01 -0.03 -15.56
CA PRO A 192 -1.83 -0.87 -15.70
C PRO A 192 -2.10 -2.34 -15.35
N PRO A 193 -1.25 -3.27 -15.81
CA PRO A 193 -1.34 -4.68 -15.42
C PRO A 193 -1.39 -4.87 -13.90
N CYS A 194 -2.28 -5.76 -13.43
CA CYS A 194 -2.52 -5.97 -12.01
C CYS A 194 -2.37 -7.45 -11.61
N PHE A 195 -1.65 -7.69 -10.52
CA PHE A 195 -1.60 -8.97 -9.83
C PHE A 195 -2.40 -8.87 -8.53
N LEU A 196 -3.36 -9.77 -8.32
CA LEU A 196 -4.20 -9.78 -7.13
C LEU A 196 -4.00 -11.08 -6.37
N TRP A 197 -4.01 -11.01 -5.04
CA TRP A 197 -4.16 -12.22 -4.24
C TRP A 197 -4.97 -11.96 -2.96
N GLN A 198 -5.66 -13.00 -2.49
CA GLN A 198 -6.47 -12.94 -1.28
C GLN A 198 -6.74 -14.35 -0.75
N THR A 199 -7.28 -14.47 0.47
CA THR A 199 -7.76 -15.72 1.04
C THR A 199 -9.29 -15.73 1.11
N VAL A 200 -9.91 -16.90 0.90
CA VAL A 200 -11.40 -17.04 0.95
C VAL A 200 -11.95 -16.72 2.33
N THR A 201 -11.19 -17.04 3.38
CA THR A 201 -11.65 -16.92 4.77
C THR A 201 -11.28 -15.62 5.46
N ASP A 202 -10.84 -14.61 4.68
CA ASP A 202 -10.58 -13.25 5.19
C ASP A 202 -11.87 -12.66 5.79
N GLN A 203 -11.86 -12.41 7.10
CA GLN A 203 -13.02 -11.88 7.84
C GLN A 203 -13.02 -10.33 7.92
N THR A 204 -11.95 -9.68 7.47
CA THR A 204 -11.80 -8.22 7.54
C THR A 204 -12.15 -7.57 6.22
N VAL A 205 -11.59 -8.06 5.13
CA VAL A 205 -11.87 -7.62 3.77
C VAL A 205 -12.42 -8.81 2.99
N PRO A 206 -13.71 -8.86 2.67
CA PRO A 206 -14.31 -9.98 1.95
C PRO A 206 -13.64 -10.23 0.61
N VAL A 207 -13.41 -11.49 0.27
CA VAL A 207 -12.75 -11.93 -0.98
C VAL A 207 -13.41 -11.37 -2.25
N GLN A 208 -14.69 -11.00 -2.16
CA GLN A 208 -15.45 -10.36 -3.23
C GLN A 208 -14.80 -9.08 -3.75
N ASN A 209 -14.05 -8.35 -2.90
CA ASN A 209 -13.30 -7.17 -3.35
C ASN A 209 -12.33 -7.54 -4.48
N SER A 210 -11.55 -8.59 -4.29
CA SER A 210 -10.61 -9.10 -5.30
C SER A 210 -11.34 -9.57 -6.57
N TYR A 211 -12.48 -10.27 -6.42
CA TYR A 211 -13.29 -10.72 -7.58
C TYR A 211 -13.84 -9.56 -8.40
N LEU A 212 -14.37 -8.53 -7.75
CA LEU A 212 -14.93 -7.35 -8.42
C LEU A 212 -13.88 -6.62 -9.27
N PHE A 213 -12.66 -6.43 -8.72
CA PHE A 213 -11.60 -5.77 -9.47
C PHE A 213 -11.09 -6.62 -10.63
N ALA A 214 -10.90 -7.93 -10.42
CA ALA A 214 -10.50 -8.85 -11.47
C ALA A 214 -11.52 -8.91 -12.61
N GLN A 215 -12.82 -8.93 -12.29
CA GLN A 215 -13.89 -8.85 -13.28
C GLN A 215 -13.85 -7.54 -14.08
N ALA A 216 -13.60 -6.42 -13.42
CA ALA A 216 -13.46 -5.13 -14.07
C ALA A 216 -12.25 -5.11 -15.02
N CYS A 217 -11.09 -5.65 -14.59
CA CYS A 217 -9.92 -5.82 -15.44
C CYS A 217 -10.25 -6.68 -16.68
N ALA A 218 -10.90 -7.83 -16.49
CA ALA A 218 -11.29 -8.71 -17.59
C ALA A 218 -12.21 -8.00 -18.60
N LYS A 219 -13.17 -7.23 -18.09
CA LYS A 219 -14.12 -6.47 -18.92
C LYS A 219 -13.42 -5.35 -19.71
N ALA A 220 -12.45 -4.69 -19.12
CA ALA A 220 -11.69 -3.59 -19.75
C ALA A 220 -10.52 -4.08 -20.63
N GLY A 221 -10.24 -5.39 -20.67
CA GLY A 221 -9.09 -5.93 -21.39
C GLY A 221 -7.74 -5.65 -20.75
N VAL A 222 -7.73 -5.30 -19.46
CA VAL A 222 -6.51 -5.08 -18.70
C VAL A 222 -5.84 -6.43 -18.37
N PRO A 223 -4.54 -6.60 -18.61
CA PRO A 223 -3.84 -7.81 -18.19
C PRO A 223 -3.84 -7.96 -16.67
N PHE A 224 -4.24 -9.10 -16.18
CA PHE A 224 -4.20 -9.38 -14.75
C PHE A 224 -3.90 -10.85 -14.43
N ALA A 225 -3.43 -11.10 -13.20
CA ALA A 225 -3.41 -12.41 -12.57
C ALA A 225 -4.16 -12.33 -11.25
N GLN A 226 -4.90 -13.38 -10.90
CA GLN A 226 -5.59 -13.47 -9.62
C GLN A 226 -5.34 -14.82 -8.96
N HIS A 227 -4.90 -14.79 -7.70
CA HIS A 227 -4.68 -15.97 -6.89
C HIS A 227 -5.53 -15.88 -5.63
N VAL A 228 -6.36 -16.89 -5.41
CA VAL A 228 -7.23 -16.97 -4.23
C VAL A 228 -6.90 -18.24 -3.48
N PHE A 229 -6.34 -18.08 -2.28
CA PHE A 229 -5.98 -19.17 -1.39
C PHE A 229 -7.19 -19.62 -0.58
N SER A 230 -7.27 -20.91 -0.28
CA SER A 230 -8.45 -21.52 0.35
C SER A 230 -8.72 -20.97 1.75
N GLU A 231 -7.67 -20.72 2.53
CA GLU A 231 -7.75 -20.32 3.92
C GLU A 231 -6.68 -19.30 4.29
N GLY A 232 -6.99 -18.44 5.25
CA GLY A 232 -6.06 -17.50 5.85
C GLY A 232 -6.79 -16.30 6.47
N ILE A 233 -6.13 -15.69 7.44
CA ILE A 233 -6.60 -14.47 8.08
C ILE A 233 -6.22 -13.24 7.26
N HIS A 234 -6.82 -12.11 7.53
CA HIS A 234 -6.40 -10.83 6.95
C HIS A 234 -5.02 -10.40 7.41
N GLY A 235 -4.24 -9.77 6.53
CA GLY A 235 -2.95 -9.16 6.89
C GLY A 235 -1.80 -10.16 6.98
N LEU A 236 -1.81 -11.24 6.19
CA LEU A 236 -0.75 -12.24 6.17
C LEU A 236 0.59 -11.74 5.59
N SER A 237 0.62 -10.59 4.93
CA SER A 237 1.84 -10.02 4.36
C SER A 237 2.60 -11.05 3.51
N VAL A 238 3.86 -11.33 3.83
CA VAL A 238 4.67 -12.35 3.16
C VAL A 238 4.43 -13.77 3.66
N ALA A 239 3.58 -13.95 4.68
CA ALA A 239 3.19 -15.24 5.24
C ALA A 239 4.37 -16.14 5.65
N THR A 240 5.43 -15.55 6.24
CA THR A 240 6.61 -16.26 6.72
C THR A 240 6.53 -16.55 8.23
N GLU A 241 7.37 -17.46 8.74
CA GLU A 241 7.54 -17.64 10.20
C GLU A 241 8.01 -16.36 10.89
N GLU A 242 8.86 -15.57 10.23
CA GLU A 242 9.33 -14.29 10.73
C GLU A 242 8.16 -13.31 10.92
N TRP A 243 7.25 -13.24 9.94
CA TRP A 243 6.02 -12.48 10.06
C TRP A 243 5.14 -13.00 11.22
N LEU A 244 4.98 -14.32 11.35
CA LEU A 244 4.14 -14.93 12.39
C LEU A 244 4.69 -14.64 13.80
N GLU A 245 6.00 -14.74 13.98
CA GLU A 245 6.68 -14.45 15.25
C GLU A 245 6.83 -12.95 15.52
N GLN A 246 6.37 -12.09 14.62
CA GLN A 246 6.46 -10.63 14.74
C GLN A 246 7.92 -10.13 14.83
N ASN A 247 8.86 -10.89 14.27
CA ASN A 247 10.27 -10.48 14.13
C ASN A 247 10.40 -9.43 13.03
N ILE A 248 9.66 -8.39 13.16
CA ILE A 248 9.73 -7.22 12.29
C ILE A 248 10.87 -6.41 12.86
N GLY A 249 11.96 -6.24 12.15
CA GLY A 249 13.16 -5.52 12.57
C GLY A 249 12.83 -4.37 13.53
N GLN A 250 13.44 -4.37 14.73
CA GLN A 250 12.91 -3.63 15.89
C GLN A 250 12.76 -2.12 15.68
N GLU A 251 13.53 -1.52 14.75
CA GLU A 251 13.49 -0.09 14.44
C GLU A 251 13.20 0.18 12.94
N GLU A 252 13.42 -0.79 12.07
CA GLU A 252 13.21 -0.66 10.64
C GLU A 252 11.71 -0.74 10.31
N GLY A 253 11.21 0.24 9.57
CA GLY A 253 9.78 0.33 9.21
C GLY A 253 8.89 0.97 10.28
N LYS A 254 9.45 1.61 11.32
CA LYS A 254 8.68 2.46 12.22
C LYS A 254 8.78 3.92 11.78
N ARG A 255 7.65 4.52 11.44
CA ARG A 255 7.55 5.93 11.06
C ARG A 255 8.08 6.89 12.13
N TYR A 256 7.88 6.53 13.40
CA TYR A 256 8.28 7.35 14.55
C TYR A 256 9.00 6.50 15.58
N THR A 257 10.10 7.04 16.11
CA THR A 257 10.74 6.45 17.29
C THR A 257 9.84 6.65 18.52
N GLN A 258 10.05 5.86 19.56
CA GLN A 258 9.31 6.04 20.82
C GLN A 258 9.49 7.46 21.39
N GLU A 259 10.69 8.03 21.27
CA GLU A 259 10.99 9.40 21.69
C GLU A 259 10.18 10.43 20.91
N GLN A 260 10.11 10.29 19.58
CA GLN A 260 9.29 11.20 18.73
C GLN A 260 7.81 11.13 19.07
N VAL A 261 7.27 9.93 19.34
CA VAL A 261 5.87 9.77 19.77
C VAL A 261 5.63 10.37 21.14
N GLN A 262 6.58 10.23 22.10
CA GLN A 262 6.50 10.86 23.41
C GLN A 262 6.49 12.38 23.31
N LEU A 263 7.42 12.96 22.55
CA LEU A 263 7.50 14.40 22.32
C LEU A 263 6.21 14.95 21.70
N LEU A 264 5.67 14.26 20.70
CA LEU A 264 4.40 14.65 20.09
C LEU A 264 3.24 14.57 21.08
N ALA A 265 3.16 13.50 21.87
CA ALA A 265 2.12 13.33 22.88
C ALA A 265 2.18 14.42 23.95
N GLU A 266 3.38 14.80 24.38
CA GLU A 266 3.60 15.91 25.33
C GLU A 266 3.18 17.25 24.73
N ALA A 267 3.53 17.54 23.48
CA ALA A 267 3.11 18.74 22.78
C ALA A 267 1.57 18.82 22.65
N ILE A 268 0.90 17.70 22.34
CA ILE A 268 -0.56 17.61 22.30
C ILE A 268 -1.15 17.93 23.68
N LYS A 269 -0.65 17.30 24.75
CA LYS A 269 -1.12 17.52 26.13
C LYS A 269 -0.91 18.96 26.59
N ALA A 270 0.19 19.58 26.18
CA ALA A 270 0.48 20.99 26.46
C ALA A 270 -0.44 21.93 25.69
N GLY A 271 -1.13 21.47 24.64
CA GLY A 271 -1.96 22.29 23.77
C GLY A 271 -1.16 23.10 22.75
N GLU A 272 0.02 22.62 22.39
CA GLU A 272 0.93 23.23 21.42
C GLU A 272 0.64 22.77 19.98
N THR A 273 -0.39 21.94 19.81
CA THR A 273 -0.82 21.38 18.52
C THR A 273 -2.29 21.69 18.27
N LEU A 274 -2.78 21.41 17.06
CA LEU A 274 -4.21 21.53 16.73
C LEU A 274 -5.06 20.37 17.28
N PHE A 275 -4.44 19.32 17.84
CA PHE A 275 -5.15 18.18 18.41
C PHE A 275 -5.70 18.48 19.80
N PRO A 276 -6.90 17.95 20.15
CA PRO A 276 -7.42 18.00 21.51
C PRO A 276 -6.46 17.33 22.50
N LYS A 277 -6.31 17.88 23.70
CA LYS A 277 -5.30 17.46 24.70
C LYS A 277 -5.39 15.97 25.09
N GLU A 278 -6.60 15.44 25.12
CA GLU A 278 -6.89 14.03 25.40
C GLU A 278 -6.25 13.07 24.40
N LYS A 279 -6.00 13.52 23.17
CA LYS A 279 -5.36 12.72 22.12
C LYS A 279 -3.89 12.41 22.41
N GLY A 280 -3.24 13.13 23.28
CA GLY A 280 -1.88 12.82 23.71
C GLY A 280 -1.76 11.48 24.43
N GLU A 281 -2.71 11.16 25.33
CA GLU A 281 -2.74 9.82 25.97
C GLU A 281 -3.14 8.71 24.98
N GLU A 282 -4.12 8.97 24.13
CA GLU A 282 -4.54 8.04 23.09
C GLU A 282 -3.37 7.64 22.18
N LEU A 283 -2.53 8.61 21.80
CA LEU A 283 -1.34 8.39 21.00
C LEU A 283 -0.34 7.47 21.69
N LEU A 284 -0.03 7.71 22.95
CA LEU A 284 0.89 6.85 23.73
C LEU A 284 0.38 5.41 23.84
N VAL A 285 -0.92 5.24 24.10
CA VAL A 285 -1.55 3.91 24.15
C VAL A 285 -1.47 3.21 22.81
N LYS A 286 -1.77 3.92 21.72
CA LYS A 286 -1.74 3.38 20.35
C LYS A 286 -0.35 2.88 19.95
N PHE A 287 0.69 3.61 20.31
CA PHE A 287 2.09 3.22 20.04
C PHE A 287 2.69 2.28 21.11
N GLY A 288 1.91 1.88 22.12
CA GLY A 288 2.34 0.97 23.17
C GLY A 288 3.43 1.53 24.08
N ILE A 289 3.54 2.84 24.16
CA ILE A 289 4.53 3.50 25.01
C ILE A 289 4.08 3.41 26.47
N GLY A 290 4.99 2.97 27.36
CA GLY A 290 4.72 2.76 28.79
C GLY A 290 3.88 1.52 29.11
N ARG A 291 3.48 0.73 28.14
CA ARG A 291 2.77 -0.56 28.33
C ARG A 291 3.35 -1.63 27.42
N LYS A 292 3.57 -2.83 27.98
CA LYS A 292 3.93 -4.01 27.17
C LYS A 292 2.72 -4.35 26.30
N LYS A 293 2.85 -4.29 24.97
CA LYS A 293 1.80 -4.79 24.08
C LYS A 293 1.62 -6.28 24.31
N PRO A 294 0.38 -6.78 24.46
CA PRO A 294 0.16 -8.22 24.48
C PRO A 294 0.59 -8.82 23.15
N ALA A 295 1.00 -10.09 23.18
CA ALA A 295 1.25 -10.83 21.94
C ALA A 295 0.00 -10.77 21.05
N ARG A 296 0.18 -10.55 19.76
CA ARG A 296 -0.93 -10.45 18.79
C ARG A 296 -1.76 -11.74 18.75
N TRP A 297 -1.06 -12.88 18.87
CA TRP A 297 -1.69 -14.20 18.88
C TRP A 297 -1.18 -15.07 20.04
N THR A 298 -2.03 -15.95 20.54
CA THR A 298 -1.66 -17.06 21.41
C THR A 298 -0.93 -18.14 20.60
N GLU A 299 -0.16 -19.01 21.25
CA GLU A 299 0.53 -20.11 20.58
C GLU A 299 -0.44 -21.01 19.81
N LYS A 300 -1.63 -21.28 20.37
CA LYS A 300 -2.66 -22.05 19.66
C LYS A 300 -3.13 -21.35 18.36
N GLN A 301 -3.30 -20.03 18.39
CA GLN A 301 -3.65 -19.26 17.18
C GLN A 301 -2.51 -19.28 16.15
N LYS A 302 -1.26 -19.17 16.60
CA LYS A 302 -0.10 -19.29 15.71
C LYS A 302 -0.05 -20.67 15.04
N GLU A 303 -0.32 -21.76 15.77
CA GLU A 303 -0.37 -23.11 15.19
C GLU A 303 -1.43 -23.22 14.09
N GLU A 304 -2.61 -22.62 14.27
CA GLU A 304 -3.64 -22.60 13.22
C GLU A 304 -3.21 -21.78 12.00
N ILE A 305 -2.68 -20.58 12.23
CA ILE A 305 -2.18 -19.72 11.15
C ILE A 305 -1.06 -20.41 10.38
N ARG A 306 -0.14 -21.08 11.08
CA ARG A 306 1.01 -21.80 10.48
C ARG A 306 0.59 -22.83 9.44
N LYS A 307 -0.61 -23.42 9.57
CA LYS A 307 -1.13 -24.38 8.57
C LYS A 307 -1.36 -23.75 7.20
N THR A 308 -1.64 -22.45 7.15
CA THR A 308 -1.93 -21.72 5.91
C THR A 308 -0.71 -21.02 5.32
N LEU A 309 0.34 -20.76 6.13
CA LEU A 309 1.49 -19.95 5.71
C LEU A 309 2.15 -20.47 4.44
N LYS A 310 2.42 -21.76 4.38
CA LYS A 310 3.17 -22.35 3.26
C LYS A 310 2.46 -22.19 1.90
N GLU A 311 1.13 -22.31 1.90
CA GLU A 311 0.33 -22.11 0.69
C GLU A 311 0.36 -20.63 0.29
N VAL A 312 0.04 -19.74 1.25
CA VAL A 312 -0.06 -18.30 0.99
C VAL A 312 1.29 -17.69 0.64
N GLN A 313 2.39 -18.09 1.27
CA GLN A 313 3.74 -17.59 0.98
C GLN A 313 4.11 -17.71 -0.50
N SER A 314 3.55 -18.67 -1.22
CA SER A 314 3.82 -18.86 -2.65
C SER A 314 3.46 -17.64 -3.51
N TRP A 315 2.66 -16.70 -3.00
CA TRP A 315 2.27 -15.52 -3.75
C TRP A 315 3.46 -14.64 -4.15
N THR A 316 4.51 -14.55 -3.32
CA THR A 316 5.70 -13.72 -3.62
C THR A 316 6.39 -14.22 -4.88
N TYR A 317 6.66 -15.53 -4.95
CA TYR A 317 7.21 -16.17 -6.14
C TYR A 317 6.31 -15.99 -7.38
N LEU A 318 5.00 -16.18 -7.23
CA LEU A 318 4.04 -16.03 -8.33
C LEU A 318 4.02 -14.59 -8.85
N ALA A 319 4.09 -13.61 -7.95
CA ALA A 319 4.15 -12.19 -8.30
C ALA A 319 5.45 -11.83 -9.01
N GLU A 320 6.60 -12.34 -8.55
CA GLU A 320 7.90 -12.13 -9.21
C GLU A 320 7.91 -12.68 -10.63
N GLU A 321 7.45 -13.92 -10.84
CA GLU A 321 7.37 -14.53 -12.17
C GLU A 321 6.39 -13.79 -13.08
N TRP A 322 5.31 -13.24 -12.51
CA TRP A 322 4.36 -12.43 -13.25
C TRP A 322 4.97 -11.06 -13.64
N LEU A 323 5.66 -10.39 -12.71
CA LEU A 323 6.32 -9.09 -12.95
C LEU A 323 7.37 -9.16 -14.07
N LYS A 324 8.11 -10.26 -14.21
CA LYS A 324 9.09 -10.46 -15.29
C LYS A 324 8.49 -10.29 -16.68
N LYS A 325 7.18 -10.53 -16.85
CA LYS A 325 6.46 -10.36 -18.13
C LYS A 325 6.22 -8.88 -18.45
N TRP A 326 6.18 -8.01 -17.45
CA TRP A 326 5.79 -6.60 -17.58
C TRP A 326 6.97 -5.64 -17.37
N SER A 327 8.08 -6.12 -16.82
CA SER A 327 9.30 -5.35 -16.59
C SER A 327 10.23 -5.23 -17.80
N HIS A 328 9.87 -5.79 -18.93
CA HIS A 328 10.64 -5.65 -20.16
C HIS A 328 9.89 -4.72 -21.11
N GLY A 329 10.12 -3.42 -21.02
CA GLY A 329 9.69 -2.26 -21.81
C GLY A 329 8.90 -2.39 -23.13
N ASP A 330 8.57 -3.57 -23.54
CA ASP A 330 7.90 -3.88 -24.81
C ASP A 330 6.39 -3.98 -24.69
N GLY A 331 5.74 -3.47 -23.63
CA GLY A 331 4.27 -3.29 -23.45
C GLY A 331 3.29 -4.06 -24.37
N LYS A 332 3.85 -4.87 -25.25
CA LYS A 332 3.21 -5.77 -26.19
C LYS A 332 3.83 -7.15 -26.05
N SER A 333 3.45 -7.89 -25.01
CA SER A 333 3.66 -9.32 -25.07
C SER A 333 2.86 -9.83 -26.26
N GLY A 334 3.55 -10.26 -27.32
CA GLY A 334 2.94 -10.82 -28.52
C GLY A 334 2.26 -12.17 -28.30
N PHE A 335 1.73 -12.44 -27.12
CA PHE A 335 0.99 -13.63 -26.78
C PHE A 335 -0.39 -13.28 -26.27
N PHE A 336 -1.38 -13.67 -27.11
CA PHE A 336 -2.82 -13.61 -26.86
C PHE A 336 -3.48 -12.22 -26.94
N SER A 337 -3.71 -11.75 -28.17
CA SER A 337 -4.97 -11.08 -28.43
C SER A 337 -6.09 -12.12 -28.22
N VAL A 338 -6.71 -12.10 -27.04
CA VAL A 338 -7.97 -12.83 -26.84
C VAL A 338 -8.98 -12.13 -27.74
N PRO A 339 -9.58 -12.80 -28.73
CA PRO A 339 -10.66 -12.18 -29.49
C PRO A 339 -11.79 -11.91 -28.52
N VAL A 340 -12.10 -10.65 -28.28
CA VAL A 340 -13.36 -10.28 -27.63
C VAL A 340 -14.45 -10.84 -28.51
N GLY A 341 -15.10 -11.91 -28.05
CA GLY A 341 -16.19 -12.55 -28.75
C GLY A 341 -17.24 -11.52 -29.11
N SER A 342 -17.36 -11.22 -30.42
CA SER A 342 -18.47 -10.48 -30.94
C SER A 342 -19.72 -11.29 -30.64
N SER A 343 -20.46 -10.89 -29.61
CA SER A 343 -21.85 -11.34 -29.43
C SER A 343 -22.65 -10.85 -30.64
N LYS A 344 -22.75 -11.69 -31.65
CA LYS A 344 -23.79 -11.53 -32.65
C LYS A 344 -25.13 -11.79 -31.98
N LYS A 345 -26.01 -10.85 -32.16
CA LYS A 345 -27.44 -10.84 -31.79
C LYS A 345 -28.15 -12.16 -32.06
#